data_c212163df12a621ca50620af188a77ee
#
_entry.id   c212163df12a621ca50620af188a77ee
#
_cell.length_a   1.000
_cell.length_b   1.000
_cell.length_c   1.000
_cell.angle_alpha   90.00
_cell.angle_beta   90.00
_cell.angle_gamma   90.00
#
_symmetry.space_group_name_H-M   'P 1'
#
loop_
_entity.id
_entity.type
_entity.pdbx_description
1 polymer ?
#
loop_
_entity_poly.entity_id
_entity_poly.type
_entity_poly.pdbx_seq_one_letter_code
_entity_poly.pdbx_strand_id
1 'polypeptide(L)'
;MDTKNVIAAISLSAAVIILYSLFFAPPPVTKEQLAEKNKTEQNTDAPSLDQKENITEITREEALSQSKRIQFENQNIIGSISLKGAAIDDLTFKEYNVALESDEKVKLLSPRNTKDGYFIESGFITTDKNIEIPNSNSVWSVSGNSKLTSQSPVKLSWTNGQGITFEKEIALDDKFLFSIKQKVINSTNKEYDFYSYGQIIRKQIPDISNFYILHEGLLATLDDELIEEDYDDIQEEKFSRTSQKGWLGISDKFWITSLIPPSGKEFKTTFDYKDKFRANFVATEPLELNGNSSIEDKMQIIVAAKRVDVIDGYAESLNIDKFDLAIDWGFLYFITKPLFYGIDYFFKLLGNYGLAIIAITICIRLAFFPLANFSFRSMAKMKALQPEMVRLKELHKDDKMKLQQEMMALYKKEKVNPMSGCLPILVQIPVFFALYKVLFVTIEMRQMPFYGWIQDLSERDPTSVFNLFGLLPYDVPSFLMIGAWPIAMGVSMFIQ
;
A
#
# COMPACT_ATOMS: atom_id res chain seq x y z
N MET A 1 22.46 -33.47 -13.22
CA MET A 1 22.40 -32.10 -13.79
C MET A 1 23.81 -31.58 -13.84
N ASP A 2 24.30 -31.16 -15.02
CA ASP A 2 25.68 -30.64 -15.16
C ASP A 2 25.78 -29.31 -14.40
N THR A 3 26.67 -29.24 -13.42
CA THR A 3 26.96 -28.02 -12.64
C THR A 3 27.25 -26.81 -13.53
N LYS A 4 27.76 -26.98 -14.73
CA LYS A 4 28.01 -25.91 -15.70
C LYS A 4 26.74 -25.29 -16.26
N ASN A 5 25.66 -26.06 -16.42
CA ASN A 5 24.38 -25.54 -16.92
C ASN A 5 23.66 -24.76 -15.81
N VAL A 6 23.84 -25.17 -14.56
CA VAL A 6 23.32 -24.43 -13.40
C VAL A 6 24.07 -23.10 -13.24
N ILE A 7 25.40 -23.11 -13.37
CA ILE A 7 26.21 -21.89 -13.33
C ILE A 7 25.84 -20.95 -14.50
N ALA A 8 25.65 -21.48 -15.72
CA ALA A 8 25.25 -20.68 -16.86
C ALA A 8 23.86 -20.06 -16.69
N ALA A 9 22.90 -20.79 -16.10
CA ALA A 9 21.57 -20.26 -15.79
C ALA A 9 21.63 -19.16 -14.72
N ILE A 10 22.40 -19.38 -13.66
CA ILE A 10 22.62 -18.38 -12.60
C ILE A 10 23.33 -17.15 -13.17
N SER A 11 24.37 -17.33 -14.01
CA SER A 11 25.08 -16.22 -14.64
C SER A 11 24.20 -15.42 -15.61
N LEU A 12 23.30 -16.09 -16.35
CA LEU A 12 22.34 -15.41 -17.22
C LEU A 12 21.31 -14.63 -16.42
N SER A 13 20.80 -15.19 -15.33
CA SER A 13 19.89 -14.51 -14.42
C SER A 13 20.55 -13.31 -13.76
N ALA A 14 21.79 -13.47 -13.28
CA ALA A 14 22.57 -12.37 -12.73
C ALA A 14 22.85 -11.27 -13.77
N ALA A 15 23.17 -11.64 -15.01
CA ALA A 15 23.38 -10.68 -16.10
C ALA A 15 22.10 -9.89 -16.42
N VAL A 16 20.92 -10.51 -16.38
CA VAL A 16 19.64 -9.84 -16.57
C VAL A 16 19.36 -8.86 -15.43
N ILE A 17 19.63 -9.24 -14.19
CA ILE A 17 19.49 -8.37 -13.01
C ILE A 17 20.46 -7.19 -13.09
N ILE A 18 21.72 -7.43 -13.46
CA ILE A 18 22.74 -6.37 -13.61
C ILE A 18 22.36 -5.41 -14.75
N LEU A 19 21.93 -5.92 -15.90
CA LEU A 19 21.46 -5.09 -17.00
C LEU A 19 20.23 -4.27 -16.59
N TYR A 20 19.30 -4.85 -15.85
CA TYR A 20 18.15 -4.12 -15.31
C TYR A 20 18.59 -3.02 -14.34
N SER A 21 19.50 -3.31 -13.41
CA SER A 21 20.00 -2.32 -12.45
C SER A 21 20.81 -1.19 -13.11
N LEU A 22 21.49 -1.47 -14.22
CA LEU A 22 22.27 -0.45 -14.95
C LEU A 22 21.41 0.47 -15.83
N PHE A 23 20.29 -0.02 -16.36
CA PHE A 23 19.49 0.74 -17.33
C PHE A 23 18.16 1.25 -16.77
N PHE A 24 17.63 0.66 -15.69
CA PHE A 24 16.29 0.93 -15.17
C PHE A 24 16.23 1.24 -13.67
N ALA A 25 17.29 0.95 -12.90
CA ALA A 25 17.32 1.36 -11.50
C ALA A 25 17.68 2.85 -11.40
N PRO A 26 16.96 3.64 -10.60
CA PRO A 26 17.36 5.02 -10.31
C PRO A 26 18.74 5.03 -9.66
N PRO A 27 19.58 6.06 -9.94
CA PRO A 27 20.91 6.14 -9.36
C PRO A 27 20.80 6.21 -7.82
N PRO A 28 21.66 5.47 -7.08
CA PRO A 28 21.66 5.53 -5.63
C PRO A 28 21.97 6.95 -5.17
N VAL A 29 21.08 7.54 -4.38
CA VAL A 29 21.28 8.86 -3.78
C VAL A 29 22.44 8.76 -2.80
N THR A 30 23.53 9.46 -3.08
CA THR A 30 24.75 9.41 -2.24
C THR A 30 24.48 10.13 -0.92
N LYS A 31 24.86 9.48 0.20
CA LYS A 31 24.72 9.99 1.58
C LYS A 31 25.28 11.40 1.80
N GLU A 32 26.23 11.86 0.96
CA GLU A 32 26.81 13.20 1.02
C GLU A 32 25.87 14.32 0.55
N GLN A 33 24.97 14.05 -0.41
CA GLN A 33 23.98 15.03 -0.88
C GLN A 33 22.84 15.25 0.12
N LEU A 34 22.55 14.27 0.96
CA LEU A 34 21.59 14.39 2.06
C LEU A 34 22.17 15.16 3.27
N ALA A 35 23.48 15.04 3.52
CA ALA A 35 24.11 15.67 4.68
C ALA A 35 24.35 17.19 4.52
N GLU A 36 24.50 17.70 3.30
CA GLU A 36 24.71 19.13 3.07
C GLU A 36 23.42 19.96 3.13
N LYS A 37 22.27 19.39 2.79
CA LYS A 37 20.96 20.06 2.89
C LYS A 37 20.44 20.22 4.32
N ASN A 38 20.88 19.38 5.25
CA ASN A 38 20.38 19.36 6.63
C ASN A 38 20.99 20.40 7.58
N LYS A 39 21.85 21.31 7.11
CA LYS A 39 22.59 22.25 7.99
C LYS A 39 21.96 23.61 8.22
N THR A 40 20.82 23.93 7.62
CA THR A 40 20.24 25.30 7.73
C THR A 40 18.72 25.29 8.03
N GLU A 41 18.17 24.26 8.64
CA GLU A 41 16.76 24.22 8.98
C GLU A 41 16.50 24.64 10.42
N GLN A 42 15.71 25.70 10.60
CA GLN A 42 15.09 26.03 11.89
C GLN A 42 14.24 24.86 12.34
N ASN A 43 14.37 24.44 13.61
CA ASN A 43 13.65 23.31 14.22
C ASN A 43 12.13 23.60 14.33
N THR A 44 11.41 23.53 13.21
CA THR A 44 9.96 23.42 13.17
C THR A 44 9.59 21.95 12.91
N ASP A 45 9.80 21.11 13.90
CA ASP A 45 9.33 19.71 13.85
C ASP A 45 7.87 19.62 14.35
N ALA A 46 7.09 18.68 13.82
CA ALA A 46 5.76 18.34 14.35
C ALA A 46 5.83 18.09 15.87
N PRO A 47 4.69 18.22 16.59
CA PRO A 47 4.66 18.01 18.04
C PRO A 47 5.39 16.74 18.44
N SER A 48 6.31 16.86 19.41
CA SER A 48 7.19 15.76 19.80
C SER A 48 6.42 14.57 20.35
N LEU A 49 6.89 13.35 20.02
CA LEU A 49 6.44 12.11 20.66
C LEU A 49 7.03 11.93 22.08
N ASP A 50 7.93 12.83 22.49
CA ASP A 50 8.72 12.71 23.74
C ASP A 50 7.94 12.91 25.04
N GLN A 51 6.65 13.25 24.96
CA GLN A 51 5.81 13.20 26.16
C GLN A 51 5.61 11.73 26.55
N LYS A 52 6.45 11.23 27.46
CA LYS A 52 6.20 10.00 28.19
C LYS A 52 4.97 10.23 29.08
N GLU A 53 3.81 10.15 28.45
CA GLU A 53 2.61 9.92 29.21
C GLU A 53 2.72 8.48 29.75
N ASN A 54 2.77 8.31 31.07
CA ASN A 54 2.53 7.01 31.71
C ASN A 54 1.07 6.62 31.45
N ILE A 55 0.77 6.24 30.23
CA ILE A 55 -0.58 5.85 29.82
C ILE A 55 -0.72 4.37 30.18
N THR A 56 -1.52 4.09 31.19
CA THR A 56 -1.99 2.72 31.43
C THR A 56 -2.82 2.30 30.22
N GLU A 57 -2.44 1.22 29.56
CA GLU A 57 -3.21 0.67 28.43
C GLU A 57 -4.58 0.21 28.94
N ILE A 58 -5.60 0.65 28.25
CA ILE A 58 -7.02 0.36 28.54
C ILE A 58 -7.70 -0.25 27.31
N THR A 59 -8.85 -0.83 27.51
CA THR A 59 -9.68 -1.34 26.41
C THR A 59 -10.19 -0.19 25.53
N ARG A 60 -10.55 -0.51 24.28
CA ARG A 60 -11.11 0.49 23.35
C ARG A 60 -12.38 1.13 23.92
N GLU A 61 -13.27 0.34 24.51
CA GLU A 61 -14.54 0.79 25.10
C GLU A 61 -14.29 1.78 26.24
N GLU A 62 -13.34 1.48 27.11
CA GLU A 62 -12.93 2.38 28.20
C GLU A 62 -12.33 3.67 27.64
N ALA A 63 -11.44 3.58 26.62
CA ALA A 63 -10.83 4.75 26.01
C ALA A 63 -11.85 5.66 25.35
N LEU A 64 -12.84 5.11 24.65
CA LEU A 64 -13.93 5.87 24.02
C LEU A 64 -14.81 6.58 25.07
N SER A 65 -14.93 6.05 26.28
CA SER A 65 -15.72 6.63 27.36
C SER A 65 -15.02 7.79 28.11
N GLN A 66 -13.69 7.90 28.02
CA GLN A 66 -12.88 8.87 28.80
C GLN A 66 -13.06 10.32 28.38
N SER A 67 -13.54 10.60 27.16
CA SER A 67 -13.72 11.96 26.66
C SER A 67 -15.06 12.14 25.97
N LYS A 68 -15.59 13.37 25.98
CA LYS A 68 -16.70 13.70 25.07
C LYS A 68 -16.27 13.55 23.63
N ARG A 69 -17.16 13.04 22.80
CA ARG A 69 -16.86 12.71 21.40
C ARG A 69 -17.95 13.21 20.45
N ILE A 70 -17.57 13.50 19.22
CA ILE A 70 -18.50 13.75 18.12
C ILE A 70 -18.58 12.47 17.31
N GLN A 71 -19.77 11.91 17.20
CA GLN A 71 -20.01 10.75 16.33
C GLN A 71 -20.01 11.17 14.87
N PHE A 72 -19.41 10.35 14.01
CA PHE A 72 -19.56 10.50 12.57
C PHE A 72 -20.07 9.21 11.92
N GLU A 73 -20.77 9.38 10.83
CA GLU A 73 -21.32 8.27 10.07
C GLU A 73 -21.66 8.69 8.65
N ASN A 74 -21.33 7.82 7.70
CA ASN A 74 -21.81 7.85 6.33
C ASN A 74 -22.19 6.43 5.86
N GLN A 75 -22.24 6.18 4.55
CA GLN A 75 -22.58 4.87 4.01
C GLN A 75 -21.52 3.81 4.31
N ASN A 76 -20.23 4.18 4.34
CA ASN A 76 -19.09 3.26 4.37
C ASN A 76 -18.43 3.12 5.75
N ILE A 77 -18.46 4.18 6.56
CA ILE A 77 -17.75 4.24 7.84
C ILE A 77 -18.62 4.77 8.98
N ILE A 78 -18.27 4.33 10.17
CA ILE A 78 -18.82 4.84 11.44
C ILE A 78 -17.67 5.01 12.42
N GLY A 79 -17.76 6.03 13.28
CA GLY A 79 -16.73 6.27 14.29
C GLY A 79 -16.96 7.54 15.07
N SER A 80 -15.91 8.06 15.67
CA SER A 80 -16.02 9.28 16.48
C SER A 80 -14.71 10.06 16.55
N ILE A 81 -14.84 11.37 16.79
CA ILE A 81 -13.74 12.31 16.98
C ILE A 81 -13.68 12.65 18.47
N SER A 82 -12.52 12.49 19.09
CA SER A 82 -12.30 12.90 20.48
C SER A 82 -12.30 14.42 20.60
N LEU A 83 -13.04 14.99 21.56
CA LEU A 83 -12.92 16.42 21.88
C LEU A 83 -11.64 16.74 22.66
N LYS A 84 -10.97 15.74 23.23
CA LYS A 84 -9.64 15.90 23.80
C LYS A 84 -8.60 15.75 22.68
N GLY A 85 -7.87 16.81 22.36
CA GLY A 85 -6.91 16.88 21.27
C GLY A 85 -7.50 17.03 19.87
N ALA A 86 -8.84 16.97 19.71
CA ALA A 86 -9.54 16.96 18.43
C ALA A 86 -8.99 15.89 17.44
N ALA A 87 -8.70 14.70 17.97
CA ALA A 87 -8.13 13.59 17.21
C ALA A 87 -9.21 12.72 16.55
N ILE A 88 -8.98 12.28 15.33
CA ILE A 88 -9.76 11.22 14.66
C ILE A 88 -9.11 9.90 15.04
N ASP A 89 -9.69 9.21 16.03
CA ASP A 89 -9.07 8.05 16.68
C ASP A 89 -10.00 6.85 16.86
N ASP A 90 -11.12 6.85 16.15
CA ASP A 90 -12.12 5.78 16.18
C ASP A 90 -12.81 5.71 14.84
N LEU A 91 -12.50 4.68 14.04
CA LEU A 91 -13.12 4.44 12.75
C LEU A 91 -13.28 2.94 12.50
N THR A 92 -14.48 2.57 12.11
CA THR A 92 -14.88 1.21 11.77
C THR A 92 -15.51 1.20 10.39
N PHE A 93 -15.12 0.26 9.54
CA PHE A 93 -15.75 0.04 8.25
C PHE A 93 -17.06 -0.72 8.40
N LYS A 94 -18.12 -0.28 7.71
CA LYS A 94 -19.44 -0.91 7.79
C LYS A 94 -19.58 -2.16 6.91
N GLU A 95 -18.85 -2.21 5.80
CA GLU A 95 -18.96 -3.27 4.80
C GLU A 95 -18.02 -4.46 5.07
N TYR A 96 -16.89 -4.25 5.77
CA TYR A 96 -15.83 -5.24 5.89
C TYR A 96 -15.83 -5.94 7.25
N ASN A 97 -15.90 -7.27 7.23
CA ASN A 97 -15.76 -8.11 8.41
C ASN A 97 -14.29 -8.46 8.65
N VAL A 98 -13.91 -8.73 9.90
CA VAL A 98 -12.55 -9.18 10.25
C VAL A 98 -12.24 -10.53 9.60
N ALA A 99 -13.19 -11.47 9.67
CA ALA A 99 -13.09 -12.79 9.04
C ALA A 99 -14.42 -13.15 8.35
N LEU A 100 -14.38 -14.14 7.46
CA LEU A 100 -15.54 -14.55 6.67
C LEU A 100 -16.73 -14.99 7.54
N GLU A 101 -16.46 -15.71 8.62
CA GLU A 101 -17.48 -16.24 9.53
C GLU A 101 -17.75 -15.33 10.74
N SER A 102 -17.23 -14.10 10.74
CA SER A 102 -17.37 -13.15 11.83
C SER A 102 -18.26 -11.99 11.42
N ASP A 103 -19.17 -11.59 12.32
CA ASP A 103 -19.94 -10.34 12.20
C ASP A 103 -19.14 -9.11 12.68
N GLU A 104 -17.95 -9.33 13.27
CA GLU A 104 -17.11 -8.26 13.76
C GLU A 104 -16.55 -7.45 12.59
N LYS A 105 -16.80 -6.13 12.63
CA LYS A 105 -16.34 -5.20 11.60
C LYS A 105 -14.88 -4.80 11.80
N VAL A 106 -14.18 -4.54 10.70
CA VAL A 106 -12.80 -4.05 10.72
C VAL A 106 -12.76 -2.66 11.34
N LYS A 107 -12.06 -2.55 12.48
CA LYS A 107 -11.75 -1.31 13.19
C LYS A 107 -10.37 -0.85 12.77
N LEU A 108 -10.27 0.23 11.99
CA LEU A 108 -8.98 0.71 11.51
C LEU A 108 -8.32 1.67 12.50
N LEU A 109 -9.06 2.68 12.96
CA LEU A 109 -8.52 3.62 13.95
C LEU A 109 -8.90 3.21 15.37
N SER A 110 -7.96 3.39 16.29
CA SER A 110 -8.08 3.08 17.70
C SER A 110 -7.52 4.21 18.57
N PRO A 111 -8.16 4.54 19.73
CA PRO A 111 -7.74 5.63 20.59
C PRO A 111 -6.29 5.50 21.08
N ARG A 112 -5.67 6.65 21.34
CA ARG A 112 -4.28 6.78 21.82
C ARG A 112 -3.92 5.85 22.98
N ASN A 113 -4.86 5.64 23.92
CA ASN A 113 -4.62 4.92 25.17
C ASN A 113 -4.83 3.41 25.04
N THR A 114 -5.17 2.91 23.87
CA THR A 114 -5.28 1.46 23.62
C THR A 114 -3.94 0.85 23.27
N LYS A 115 -3.83 -0.47 23.36
CA LYS A 115 -2.65 -1.22 22.97
C LYS A 115 -2.29 -0.98 21.51
N ASP A 116 -3.28 -1.00 20.64
CA ASP A 116 -3.22 -0.86 19.17
C ASP A 116 -3.54 0.56 18.72
N GLY A 117 -3.23 1.58 19.52
CA GLY A 117 -3.52 2.97 19.22
C GLY A 117 -3.08 3.36 17.80
N TYR A 118 -4.06 3.83 17.01
CA TYR A 118 -3.87 4.27 15.62
C TYR A 118 -4.79 5.44 15.35
N PHE A 119 -4.26 6.65 15.26
CA PHE A 119 -5.04 7.87 15.24
C PHE A 119 -4.37 8.99 14.45
N ILE A 120 -5.16 10.02 14.14
CA ILE A 120 -4.76 11.15 13.30
C ILE A 120 -4.95 12.44 14.09
N GLU A 121 -3.97 13.32 14.00
CA GLU A 121 -3.98 14.65 14.57
C GLU A 121 -3.59 15.69 13.54
N SER A 122 -4.11 16.90 13.71
CA SER A 122 -3.74 18.05 12.88
C SER A 122 -3.79 19.30 13.73
N GLY A 123 -3.14 20.36 13.29
CA GLY A 123 -3.14 21.61 14.03
C GLY A 123 -2.13 22.63 13.50
N PHE A 124 -1.74 23.50 14.40
CA PHE A 124 -0.70 24.48 14.15
C PHE A 124 0.40 24.36 15.21
N ILE A 125 1.62 24.59 14.80
CA ILE A 125 2.77 24.82 15.68
C ILE A 125 3.23 26.26 15.51
N THR A 126 3.99 26.77 16.48
CA THR A 126 4.59 28.10 16.45
C THR A 126 5.99 28.04 17.05
N THR A 127 6.85 28.93 16.59
CA THR A 127 8.19 29.12 17.16
C THR A 127 8.16 30.00 18.42
N ASP A 128 7.08 30.77 18.65
CA ASP A 128 6.90 31.58 19.84
C ASP A 128 6.46 30.74 21.04
N LYS A 129 7.40 30.48 21.94
CA LYS A 129 7.17 29.67 23.15
C LYS A 129 6.24 30.32 24.19
N ASN A 130 5.90 31.60 24.03
CA ASN A 130 5.04 32.32 24.98
C ASN A 130 3.56 32.17 24.66
N ILE A 131 3.22 31.59 23.51
CA ILE A 131 1.85 31.31 23.11
C ILE A 131 1.49 29.87 23.42
N GLU A 132 0.41 29.71 24.17
CA GLU A 132 -0.20 28.41 24.35
C GLU A 132 -0.98 28.02 23.08
N ILE A 133 -0.65 26.86 22.53
CA ILE A 133 -1.36 26.25 21.39
C ILE A 133 -2.08 24.97 21.82
N PRO A 134 -3.13 24.56 21.10
CA PRO A 134 -3.81 23.30 21.41
C PRO A 134 -2.85 22.11 21.32
N ASN A 135 -2.95 21.21 22.29
CA ASN A 135 -2.18 19.97 22.36
C ASN A 135 -3.12 18.77 22.57
N SER A 136 -2.54 17.59 22.73
CA SER A 136 -3.28 16.34 22.92
C SER A 136 -4.22 16.31 24.15
N ASN A 137 -4.00 17.20 25.12
CA ASN A 137 -4.81 17.31 26.34
C ASN A 137 -5.85 18.43 26.27
N SER A 138 -5.78 19.31 25.29
CA SER A 138 -6.70 20.43 25.11
C SER A 138 -8.12 19.93 24.81
N VAL A 139 -9.10 20.42 25.59
CA VAL A 139 -10.49 20.04 25.41
C VAL A 139 -11.19 21.07 24.51
N TRP A 140 -11.64 20.61 23.36
CA TRP A 140 -12.31 21.44 22.37
C TRP A 140 -13.81 21.54 22.63
N SER A 141 -14.36 22.70 22.34
CA SER A 141 -15.80 22.99 22.39
C SER A 141 -16.41 22.76 21.00
N VAL A 142 -17.64 22.22 20.98
CA VAL A 142 -18.41 22.02 19.75
C VAL A 142 -19.33 23.21 19.52
N SER A 143 -19.34 23.74 18.31
CA SER A 143 -20.31 24.75 17.87
C SER A 143 -21.11 24.23 16.67
N GLY A 144 -22.42 24.32 16.72
CA GLY A 144 -23.30 23.84 15.66
C GLY A 144 -23.71 22.36 15.79
N ASN A 145 -23.48 21.57 14.72
CA ASN A 145 -23.92 20.17 14.68
C ASN A 145 -23.16 19.28 15.68
N SER A 146 -23.87 18.39 16.34
CA SER A 146 -23.31 17.42 17.30
C SER A 146 -22.94 16.09 16.67
N LYS A 147 -23.31 15.84 15.41
CA LYS A 147 -22.96 14.65 14.62
C LYS A 147 -22.43 15.07 13.26
N LEU A 148 -21.33 14.45 12.84
CA LEU A 148 -20.72 14.65 11.51
C LEU A 148 -21.32 13.64 10.53
N THR A 149 -21.87 14.15 9.44
CA THR A 149 -22.36 13.35 8.31
C THR A 149 -21.89 14.00 7.00
N SER A 150 -22.12 13.34 5.87
CA SER A 150 -21.75 13.91 4.56
C SER A 150 -22.45 15.24 4.24
N GLN A 151 -23.55 15.56 4.92
CA GLN A 151 -24.31 16.80 4.73
C GLN A 151 -24.17 17.80 5.87
N SER A 152 -23.55 17.39 7.00
CA SER A 152 -23.50 18.18 8.23
C SER A 152 -22.07 18.23 8.78
N PRO A 153 -21.26 19.22 8.35
CA PRO A 153 -19.94 19.43 8.92
C PRO A 153 -20.05 19.86 10.41
N VAL A 154 -18.99 19.60 11.16
CA VAL A 154 -18.89 20.00 12.57
C VAL A 154 -17.81 21.03 12.76
N LYS A 155 -18.02 21.95 13.72
CA LYS A 155 -17.05 22.98 14.09
C LYS A 155 -16.60 22.81 15.52
N LEU A 156 -15.29 22.80 15.70
CA LEU A 156 -14.62 22.75 16.98
C LEU A 156 -13.90 24.07 17.23
N SER A 157 -13.88 24.54 18.45
CA SER A 157 -13.15 25.74 18.85
C SER A 157 -12.41 25.53 20.17
N TRP A 158 -11.23 26.14 20.27
CA TRP A 158 -10.44 26.17 21.49
C TRP A 158 -9.77 27.55 21.62
N THR A 159 -9.75 28.13 22.82
CA THR A 159 -9.17 29.46 23.09
C THR A 159 -8.11 29.34 24.17
N ASN A 160 -6.96 29.95 23.95
CA ASN A 160 -5.83 29.90 24.88
C ASN A 160 -5.91 30.88 26.05
N GLY A 161 -6.99 31.67 26.18
CA GLY A 161 -7.08 32.72 27.20
C GLY A 161 -6.18 33.94 26.99
N GLN A 162 -5.30 33.92 25.94
CA GLN A 162 -4.39 35.00 25.58
C GLN A 162 -4.88 35.80 24.37
N GLY A 163 -6.13 35.60 23.97
CA GLY A 163 -6.75 36.29 22.83
C GLY A 163 -6.57 35.58 21.49
N ILE A 164 -6.08 34.34 21.48
CA ILE A 164 -5.98 33.51 20.27
C ILE A 164 -7.01 32.38 20.34
N THR A 165 -7.81 32.27 19.30
CA THR A 165 -8.81 31.19 19.15
C THR A 165 -8.48 30.32 17.95
N PHE A 166 -8.47 29.02 18.17
CA PHE A 166 -8.29 28.00 17.14
C PHE A 166 -9.63 27.37 16.80
N GLU A 167 -9.95 27.27 15.54
CA GLU A 167 -11.15 26.63 15.04
C GLU A 167 -10.79 25.52 14.06
N LYS A 168 -11.56 24.43 14.09
CA LYS A 168 -11.52 23.34 13.10
C LYS A 168 -12.92 23.10 12.59
N GLU A 169 -13.09 23.18 11.29
CA GLU A 169 -14.30 22.70 10.60
C GLU A 169 -13.95 21.38 9.92
N ILE A 170 -14.67 20.32 10.24
CA ILE A 170 -14.45 18.97 9.73
C ILE A 170 -15.70 18.59 8.93
N ALA A 171 -15.49 18.29 7.65
CA ALA A 171 -16.51 17.77 6.76
C ALA A 171 -16.13 16.34 6.36
N LEU A 172 -17.14 15.50 6.14
CA LEU A 172 -17.01 14.11 5.68
C LEU A 172 -17.75 13.97 4.36
N ASP A 173 -17.14 13.30 3.37
CA ASP A 173 -17.83 12.95 2.13
C ASP A 173 -18.69 11.67 2.26
N ASP A 174 -19.31 11.24 1.18
CA ASP A 174 -20.10 9.99 1.17
C ASP A 174 -19.26 8.71 1.18
N LYS A 175 -17.92 8.82 1.00
CA LYS A 175 -17.01 7.68 0.96
C LYS A 175 -16.08 7.66 2.18
N PHE A 176 -14.85 8.22 2.07
CA PHE A 176 -13.78 8.06 3.05
C PHE A 176 -12.95 9.33 3.29
N LEU A 177 -13.35 10.46 2.72
CA LEU A 177 -12.60 11.72 2.77
C LEU A 177 -13.07 12.62 3.90
N PHE A 178 -12.15 12.99 4.78
CA PHE A 178 -12.32 14.08 5.73
C PHE A 178 -11.63 15.34 5.19
N SER A 179 -12.37 16.41 5.00
CA SER A 179 -11.84 17.74 4.68
C SER A 179 -11.75 18.56 5.95
N ILE A 180 -10.53 19.00 6.31
CA ILE A 180 -10.27 19.76 7.53
C ILE A 180 -9.88 21.17 7.15
N LYS A 181 -10.71 22.14 7.57
CA LYS A 181 -10.42 23.56 7.49
C LYS A 181 -10.04 24.03 8.89
N GLN A 182 -8.81 24.52 9.04
CA GLN A 182 -8.28 25.02 10.29
C GLN A 182 -8.15 26.53 10.21
N LYS A 183 -8.55 27.23 11.28
CA LYS A 183 -8.51 28.69 11.36
C LYS A 183 -7.92 29.12 12.70
N VAL A 184 -7.06 30.16 12.67
CA VAL A 184 -6.58 30.83 13.87
C VAL A 184 -7.04 32.27 13.82
N ILE A 185 -7.67 32.73 14.91
CA ILE A 185 -8.21 34.07 15.06
C ILE A 185 -7.38 34.76 16.14
N ASN A 186 -6.82 35.92 15.82
CA ASN A 186 -6.05 36.76 16.71
C ASN A 186 -6.88 37.99 17.09
N SER A 187 -7.27 38.09 18.36
CA SER A 187 -7.96 39.25 18.92
C SER A 187 -7.00 40.21 19.64
N THR A 188 -5.68 40.03 19.45
CA THR A 188 -4.64 40.93 20.01
C THR A 188 -4.07 41.82 18.91
N ASN A 189 -3.24 42.80 19.32
CA ASN A 189 -2.53 43.68 18.38
C ASN A 189 -1.13 43.15 18.00
N LYS A 190 -0.76 41.92 18.46
CA LYS A 190 0.55 41.33 18.19
C LYS A 190 0.48 40.47 16.92
N GLU A 191 1.64 40.30 16.28
CA GLU A 191 1.81 39.40 15.15
C GLU A 191 2.38 38.08 15.60
N TYR A 192 2.01 36.98 14.91
CA TYR A 192 2.43 35.64 15.23
C TYR A 192 2.57 34.77 13.98
N ASP A 193 3.51 33.85 14.03
CA ASP A 193 3.77 32.90 12.96
C ASP A 193 3.29 31.49 13.34
N PHE A 194 2.49 30.89 12.47
CA PHE A 194 1.97 29.54 12.65
C PHE A 194 2.32 28.66 11.46
N TYR A 195 2.67 27.42 11.73
CA TYR A 195 2.93 26.38 10.72
C TYR A 195 1.88 25.30 10.86
N SER A 196 1.19 24.98 9.77
CA SER A 196 0.21 23.87 9.80
C SER A 196 0.92 22.54 9.78
N TYR A 197 0.35 21.55 10.48
CA TYR A 197 0.82 20.19 10.50
C TYR A 197 -0.34 19.19 10.47
N GLY A 198 -0.03 17.98 10.02
CA GLY A 198 -0.84 16.78 10.17
C GLY A 198 0.05 15.59 10.50
N GLN A 199 -0.45 14.68 11.33
CA GLN A 199 0.29 13.47 11.69
C GLN A 199 -0.63 12.28 11.87
N ILE A 200 -0.15 11.11 11.42
CA ILE A 200 -0.72 9.79 11.65
C ILE A 200 0.21 9.08 12.63
N ILE A 201 -0.34 8.56 13.70
CA ILE A 201 0.43 7.86 14.74
C ILE A 201 -0.11 6.46 14.90
N ARG A 202 0.78 5.46 14.86
CA ARG A 202 0.49 4.05 15.06
C ARG A 202 1.41 3.44 16.10
N LYS A 203 0.86 2.80 17.11
CA LYS A 203 1.65 2.24 18.22
C LYS A 203 2.32 0.92 17.88
N GLN A 204 1.63 0.06 17.16
CA GLN A 204 2.08 -1.30 16.88
C GLN A 204 2.13 -1.60 15.39
N ILE A 205 3.09 -2.42 15.01
CA ILE A 205 3.11 -3.06 13.69
C ILE A 205 1.90 -3.99 13.63
N PRO A 206 1.04 -3.92 12.60
CA PRO A 206 -0.05 -4.87 12.41
C PRO A 206 0.51 -6.25 12.08
N ASP A 207 -0.36 -7.26 12.03
CA ASP A 207 -0.02 -8.55 11.45
C ASP A 207 0.21 -8.35 9.94
N ILE A 208 1.46 -8.06 9.57
CA ILE A 208 1.86 -7.89 8.17
C ILE A 208 1.98 -9.25 7.48
N SER A 209 1.64 -9.29 6.22
CA SER A 209 1.70 -10.54 5.45
C SER A 209 3.11 -11.07 5.22
N ASN A 210 4.17 -10.29 5.50
CA ASN A 210 5.59 -10.60 5.27
C ASN A 210 5.89 -11.18 3.88
N PHE A 211 5.13 -10.76 2.88
CA PHE A 211 5.30 -11.18 1.50
C PHE A 211 6.08 -10.09 0.76
N TYR A 212 7.26 -10.39 0.27
CA TYR A 212 8.17 -9.51 -0.50
C TYR A 212 7.53 -8.79 -1.71
N ILE A 213 6.31 -9.13 -2.05
CA ILE A 213 5.61 -8.55 -3.20
C ILE A 213 4.61 -7.47 -2.81
N LEU A 214 4.46 -7.17 -1.52
CA LEU A 214 3.52 -6.19 -1.01
C LEU A 214 4.21 -5.29 0.00
N HIS A 215 4.15 -3.97 -0.23
CA HIS A 215 4.56 -3.01 0.77
C HIS A 215 3.43 -2.77 1.79
N GLU A 216 3.74 -2.96 3.07
CA GLU A 216 2.91 -2.63 4.22
C GLU A 216 3.77 -1.81 5.19
N GLY A 217 3.54 -0.52 5.26
CA GLY A 217 4.40 0.40 6.02
C GLY A 217 4.04 1.86 5.80
N LEU A 218 5.03 2.72 5.94
CA LEU A 218 4.90 4.15 5.71
C LEU A 218 5.17 4.44 4.22
N LEU A 219 4.33 5.28 3.63
CA LEU A 219 4.51 5.61 2.20
C LEU A 219 4.14 7.05 1.92
N ALA A 220 4.70 7.58 0.86
CA ALA A 220 4.38 8.90 0.32
C ALA A 220 4.57 8.94 -1.19
N THR A 221 3.88 9.84 -1.84
CA THR A 221 4.31 10.34 -3.14
C THR A 221 4.69 11.81 -2.98
N LEU A 222 5.94 12.14 -3.25
CA LEU A 222 6.52 13.47 -3.06
C LEU A 222 7.17 13.92 -4.36
N ASP A 223 6.66 15.01 -4.96
CA ASP A 223 7.15 15.55 -6.25
C ASP A 223 7.25 14.46 -7.36
N ASP A 224 6.20 13.67 -7.51
CA ASP A 224 6.08 12.54 -8.46
C ASP A 224 6.95 11.31 -8.17
N GLU A 225 7.60 11.23 -7.03
CA GLU A 225 8.36 10.06 -6.61
C GLU A 225 7.62 9.29 -5.53
N LEU A 226 7.44 7.96 -5.74
CA LEU A 226 6.92 7.05 -4.72
C LEU A 226 8.03 6.70 -3.73
N ILE A 227 7.73 6.82 -2.46
CA ILE A 227 8.60 6.49 -1.33
C ILE A 227 7.87 5.46 -0.50
N GLU A 228 8.51 4.34 -0.27
CA GLU A 228 8.02 3.21 0.51
C GLU A 228 9.07 2.89 1.57
N GLU A 229 8.68 2.97 2.85
CA GLU A 229 9.55 2.72 3.99
C GLU A 229 8.93 1.65 4.87
N ASP A 230 9.65 0.55 5.05
CA ASP A 230 9.21 -0.53 5.92
C ASP A 230 9.30 -0.12 7.39
N TYR A 231 8.51 -0.78 8.24
CA TYR A 231 8.51 -0.50 9.69
C TYR A 231 9.90 -0.68 10.32
N ASP A 232 10.65 -1.70 9.88
CA ASP A 232 11.99 -1.98 10.39
C ASP A 232 12.99 -0.90 10.00
N ASP A 233 12.92 -0.41 8.75
CA ASP A 233 13.79 0.67 8.26
C ASP A 233 13.59 1.97 9.05
N ILE A 234 12.33 2.32 9.35
CA ILE A 234 12.01 3.53 10.13
C ILE A 234 12.38 3.38 11.62
N GLN A 235 12.47 2.17 12.15
CA GLN A 235 13.03 1.96 13.49
C GLN A 235 14.53 2.25 13.54
N GLU A 236 15.25 2.01 12.44
CA GLU A 236 16.69 2.23 12.34
C GLU A 236 17.04 3.67 11.94
N GLU A 237 16.36 4.23 10.95
CA GLU A 237 16.66 5.56 10.42
C GLU A 237 15.38 6.35 10.10
N LYS A 238 15.35 7.61 10.56
CA LYS A 238 14.29 8.57 10.26
C LYS A 238 14.35 8.99 8.80
N PHE A 239 13.23 8.93 8.08
CA PHE A 239 13.09 9.53 6.77
C PHE A 239 12.63 10.99 6.90
N SER A 240 13.16 11.90 6.06
CA SER A 240 12.67 13.28 5.97
C SER A 240 12.94 13.89 4.61
N ARG A 241 11.93 14.55 4.02
CA ARG A 241 12.04 15.20 2.71
C ARG A 241 11.08 16.39 2.62
N THR A 242 11.55 17.48 1.99
CA THR A 242 10.75 18.65 1.67
C THR A 242 10.21 18.53 0.24
N SER A 243 8.94 18.93 0.02
CA SER A 243 8.22 18.78 -1.25
C SER A 243 7.18 19.86 -1.42
N GLN A 244 6.83 20.17 -2.67
CA GLN A 244 5.79 21.15 -2.99
C GLN A 244 4.43 20.53 -3.27
N LYS A 245 4.41 19.23 -3.56
CA LYS A 245 3.17 18.47 -3.84
C LYS A 245 3.32 17.02 -3.41
N GLY A 246 2.21 16.40 -3.11
CA GLY A 246 2.15 14.98 -2.78
C GLY A 246 1.20 14.66 -1.65
N TRP A 247 1.30 13.45 -1.17
CA TRP A 247 0.57 12.90 -0.05
C TRP A 247 1.46 11.91 0.71
N LEU A 248 1.09 11.60 1.96
CA LEU A 248 1.82 10.65 2.80
C LEU A 248 0.85 9.87 3.67
N GLY A 249 1.27 8.71 4.15
CA GLY A 249 0.40 7.90 4.98
C GLY A 249 1.02 6.61 5.52
N ILE A 250 0.15 5.77 6.06
CA ILE A 250 0.45 4.40 6.48
C ILE A 250 -0.49 3.47 5.72
N SER A 251 0.07 2.46 5.09
CA SER A 251 -0.63 1.49 4.25
C SER A 251 -0.52 0.09 4.82
N ASP A 252 -1.65 -0.58 4.94
CA ASP A 252 -1.77 -2.01 5.15
C ASP A 252 -2.19 -2.69 3.83
N LYS A 253 -2.27 -4.01 3.80
CA LYS A 253 -2.67 -4.76 2.60
C LYS A 253 -3.93 -4.19 1.93
N PHE A 254 -4.98 -3.94 2.70
CA PHE A 254 -6.29 -3.53 2.18
C PHE A 254 -6.75 -2.14 2.62
N TRP A 255 -6.01 -1.48 3.52
CA TRP A 255 -6.40 -0.23 4.15
C TRP A 255 -5.33 0.83 3.98
N ILE A 256 -5.74 2.09 3.94
CA ILE A 256 -4.83 3.23 3.94
C ILE A 256 -5.36 4.33 4.85
N THR A 257 -4.44 4.94 5.57
CA THR A 257 -4.67 6.23 6.24
C THR A 257 -3.67 7.21 5.65
N SER A 258 -4.16 8.27 5.00
CA SER A 258 -3.30 9.23 4.31
C SER A 258 -3.66 10.67 4.63
N LEU A 259 -2.64 11.54 4.57
CA LEU A 259 -2.72 12.98 4.69
C LEU A 259 -2.37 13.60 3.35
N ILE A 260 -3.18 14.57 2.95
CA ILE A 260 -2.92 15.41 1.79
C ILE A 260 -2.68 16.83 2.33
N PRO A 261 -1.42 17.31 2.31
CA PRO A 261 -1.07 18.65 2.76
C PRO A 261 -1.78 19.74 1.96
N PRO A 262 -1.80 20.98 2.45
CA PRO A 262 -2.37 22.12 1.75
C PRO A 262 -1.76 22.32 0.37
N SER A 263 -2.59 22.45 -0.66
CA SER A 263 -2.12 22.62 -2.04
C SER A 263 -1.35 23.93 -2.23
N GLY A 264 -0.28 23.89 -3.03
CA GLY A 264 0.50 25.06 -3.42
C GLY A 264 1.39 25.62 -2.32
N LYS A 265 1.63 24.86 -1.26
CA LYS A 265 2.56 25.20 -0.18
C LYS A 265 3.61 24.13 -0.05
N GLU A 266 4.84 24.55 0.23
CA GLU A 266 5.93 23.65 0.53
C GLU A 266 5.74 23.04 1.93
N PHE A 267 6.01 21.76 2.07
CA PHE A 267 5.93 21.03 3.32
C PHE A 267 7.06 20.02 3.48
N LYS A 268 7.44 19.78 4.72
CA LYS A 268 8.41 18.77 5.10
C LYS A 268 7.68 17.53 5.57
N THR A 269 7.84 16.41 4.86
CA THR A 269 7.38 15.10 5.28
C THR A 269 8.43 14.44 6.17
N THR A 270 7.97 13.76 7.22
CA THR A 270 8.83 12.99 8.11
C THR A 270 8.16 11.66 8.46
N PHE A 271 8.92 10.58 8.35
CA PHE A 271 8.61 9.28 8.94
C PHE A 271 9.61 9.00 10.05
N ASP A 272 9.13 8.75 11.24
CA ASP A 272 9.98 8.47 12.39
C ASP A 272 9.35 7.44 13.36
N TYR A 273 10.20 6.88 14.20
CA TYR A 273 9.82 5.97 15.26
C TYR A 273 10.41 6.40 16.60
N LYS A 274 9.54 6.57 17.61
CA LYS A 274 9.90 6.73 19.02
C LYS A 274 8.80 6.06 19.86
N ASP A 275 8.96 4.78 20.15
CA ASP A 275 7.92 3.94 20.78
C ASP A 275 6.60 3.85 19.97
N LYS A 276 6.45 4.62 18.89
CA LYS A 276 5.30 4.71 17.99
C LYS A 276 5.79 5.13 16.61
N PHE A 277 5.19 4.57 15.57
CA PHE A 277 5.41 5.02 14.20
C PHE A 277 4.63 6.29 13.94
N ARG A 278 5.25 7.21 13.23
CA ARG A 278 4.63 8.48 12.85
C ARG A 278 4.93 8.83 11.41
N ALA A 279 3.87 9.09 10.65
CA ALA A 279 3.94 9.75 9.36
C ALA A 279 3.36 11.16 9.51
N ASN A 280 4.15 12.19 9.25
CA ASN A 280 3.70 13.56 9.43
C ASN A 280 4.20 14.51 8.34
N PHE A 281 3.49 15.62 8.17
CA PHE A 281 3.99 16.79 7.45
C PHE A 281 3.91 18.04 8.32
N VAL A 282 4.79 18.98 8.03
CA VAL A 282 4.77 20.36 8.59
C VAL A 282 5.03 21.33 7.44
N ALA A 283 4.23 22.39 7.35
CA ALA A 283 4.47 23.48 6.40
C ALA A 283 5.83 24.13 6.67
N THR A 284 6.63 24.39 5.64
CA THR A 284 7.95 25.02 5.79
C THR A 284 7.87 26.54 5.89
N GLU A 285 6.82 27.13 5.31
CA GLU A 285 6.56 28.56 5.37
C GLU A 285 5.52 28.89 6.44
N PRO A 286 5.73 29.94 7.23
CA PRO A 286 4.76 30.39 8.22
C PRO A 286 3.53 31.01 7.57
N LEU A 287 2.41 30.85 8.26
CA LEU A 287 1.22 31.65 8.05
C LEU A 287 1.31 32.85 8.99
N GLU A 288 1.56 34.03 8.44
CA GLU A 288 1.67 35.27 9.21
C GLU A 288 0.30 35.72 9.70
N LEU A 289 0.09 35.73 11.01
CA LEU A 289 -1.15 36.14 11.65
C LEU A 289 -0.98 37.53 12.26
N ASN A 290 -1.41 38.54 11.54
CA ASN A 290 -1.41 39.92 12.00
C ASN A 290 -2.36 40.17 13.17
N GLY A 291 -2.16 41.30 13.88
CA GLY A 291 -3.08 41.73 14.93
C GLY A 291 -4.52 41.94 14.42
N ASN A 292 -5.51 41.53 15.21
CA ASN A 292 -6.95 41.61 14.88
C ASN A 292 -7.32 40.99 13.53
N SER A 293 -6.65 39.91 13.15
CA SER A 293 -6.90 39.19 11.89
C SER A 293 -7.11 37.70 12.10
N SER A 294 -7.28 36.98 11.02
CA SER A 294 -7.35 35.50 11.05
C SER A 294 -6.67 34.90 9.83
N ILE A 295 -6.07 33.73 10.03
CA ILE A 295 -5.52 32.89 8.97
C ILE A 295 -6.30 31.59 8.89
N GLU A 296 -6.32 30.98 7.73
CA GLU A 296 -6.90 29.64 7.54
C GLU A 296 -6.02 28.76 6.66
N ASP A 297 -6.11 27.47 6.91
CA ASP A 297 -5.47 26.45 6.11
C ASP A 297 -6.39 25.25 5.92
N LYS A 298 -6.18 24.49 4.85
CA LYS A 298 -7.02 23.34 4.50
C LYS A 298 -6.14 22.15 4.20
N MET A 299 -6.47 21.02 4.79
CA MET A 299 -5.88 19.73 4.48
C MET A 299 -6.95 18.67 4.30
N GLN A 300 -6.59 17.55 3.73
CA GLN A 300 -7.48 16.42 3.54
C GLN A 300 -6.89 15.17 4.19
N ILE A 301 -7.78 14.30 4.66
CA ILE A 301 -7.43 13.02 5.28
C ILE A 301 -8.29 11.97 4.60
N ILE A 302 -7.67 10.92 4.08
CA ILE A 302 -8.38 9.78 3.51
C ILE A 302 -8.07 8.56 4.37
N VAL A 303 -9.14 7.95 4.94
CA VAL A 303 -9.06 6.73 5.75
C VAL A 303 -9.93 5.69 5.06
N ALA A 304 -9.33 4.92 4.17
CA ALA A 304 -10.08 4.17 3.16
C ALA A 304 -9.74 2.68 3.11
N ALA A 305 -10.73 1.90 2.69
CA ALA A 305 -10.49 0.64 2.01
C ALA A 305 -9.90 0.94 0.62
N LYS A 306 -8.82 0.25 0.24
CA LYS A 306 -8.08 0.49 -1.02
C LYS A 306 -8.83 -0.07 -2.24
N ARG A 307 -10.09 0.32 -2.40
CA ARG A 307 -10.88 0.01 -3.60
C ARG A 307 -10.37 0.84 -4.78
N VAL A 308 -10.14 0.18 -5.90
CA VAL A 308 -9.56 0.84 -7.08
C VAL A 308 -10.42 2.00 -7.57
N ASP A 309 -11.75 1.82 -7.63
CA ASP A 309 -12.69 2.86 -8.04
C ASP A 309 -12.71 4.08 -7.11
N VAL A 310 -12.44 3.87 -5.83
CA VAL A 310 -12.38 4.94 -4.83
C VAL A 310 -11.05 5.69 -4.90
N ILE A 311 -9.96 4.96 -4.92
CA ILE A 311 -8.59 5.53 -4.95
C ILE A 311 -8.38 6.32 -6.25
N ASP A 312 -8.73 5.75 -7.41
CA ASP A 312 -8.63 6.44 -8.70
C ASP A 312 -9.59 7.64 -8.75
N GLY A 313 -10.81 7.51 -8.21
CA GLY A 313 -11.77 8.61 -8.13
C GLY A 313 -11.27 9.79 -7.28
N TYR A 314 -10.56 9.53 -6.17
CA TYR A 314 -9.93 10.59 -5.38
C TYR A 314 -8.70 11.19 -6.08
N ALA A 315 -7.89 10.37 -6.75
CA ALA A 315 -6.75 10.85 -7.54
C ALA A 315 -7.21 11.89 -8.58
N GLU A 316 -8.31 11.62 -9.30
CA GLU A 316 -8.84 12.53 -10.30
C GLU A 316 -9.57 13.74 -9.70
N SER A 317 -10.54 13.50 -8.80
CA SER A 317 -11.42 14.56 -8.29
C SER A 317 -10.71 15.59 -7.41
N LEU A 318 -9.68 15.16 -6.68
CA LEU A 318 -8.88 16.02 -5.79
C LEU A 318 -7.56 16.44 -6.44
N ASN A 319 -7.26 15.97 -7.64
CA ASN A 319 -6.01 16.19 -8.36
C ASN A 319 -4.80 15.83 -7.49
N ILE A 320 -4.84 14.63 -6.87
CA ILE A 320 -3.75 14.11 -6.05
C ILE A 320 -2.82 13.29 -6.93
N ASP A 321 -1.63 13.80 -7.17
CA ASP A 321 -0.63 13.14 -8.02
C ASP A 321 -0.32 11.73 -7.55
N LYS A 322 -0.48 10.74 -8.44
CA LYS A 322 -0.14 9.33 -8.21
C LYS A 322 -0.78 8.72 -6.94
N PHE A 323 -1.97 9.17 -6.54
CA PHE A 323 -2.67 8.57 -5.40
C PHE A 323 -3.10 7.12 -5.68
N ASP A 324 -3.22 6.73 -6.93
CA ASP A 324 -3.46 5.36 -7.36
C ASP A 324 -2.34 4.37 -6.96
N LEU A 325 -1.13 4.87 -6.65
CA LEU A 325 -0.02 4.10 -6.09
C LEU A 325 -0.20 3.76 -4.59
N ALA A 326 -1.25 4.27 -3.94
CA ALA A 326 -1.69 3.76 -2.64
C ALA A 326 -2.04 2.27 -2.67
N ILE A 327 -2.40 1.75 -3.85
CA ILE A 327 -2.47 0.32 -4.15
C ILE A 327 -1.14 -0.09 -4.74
N ASP A 328 -0.46 -1.01 -4.10
CA ASP A 328 0.84 -1.50 -4.55
C ASP A 328 0.71 -2.39 -5.79
N TRP A 329 0.63 -1.77 -6.97
CA TRP A 329 0.61 -2.46 -8.26
C TRP A 329 1.94 -3.13 -8.64
N GLY A 330 3.04 -2.76 -7.95
CA GLY A 330 4.40 -3.23 -8.21
C GLY A 330 5.03 -2.67 -9.50
N PHE A 331 6.24 -3.11 -9.79
CA PHE A 331 7.02 -2.65 -10.95
C PHE A 331 6.36 -2.96 -12.32
N LEU A 332 5.45 -3.94 -12.38
CA LEU A 332 4.66 -4.27 -13.58
C LEU A 332 3.33 -3.50 -13.66
N TYR A 333 3.25 -2.33 -13.05
CA TYR A 333 2.08 -1.46 -13.04
C TYR A 333 1.34 -1.39 -14.39
N PHE A 334 2.09 -1.24 -15.48
CA PHE A 334 1.55 -1.13 -16.85
C PHE A 334 0.86 -2.40 -17.37
N ILE A 335 1.04 -3.56 -16.69
CA ILE A 335 0.31 -4.81 -16.95
C ILE A 335 -0.73 -5.04 -15.85
N THR A 336 -0.34 -4.82 -14.59
CA THR A 336 -1.13 -5.16 -13.40
C THR A 336 -2.44 -4.36 -13.37
N LYS A 337 -2.37 -3.05 -13.52
CA LYS A 337 -3.57 -2.19 -13.47
C LYS A 337 -4.55 -2.44 -14.63
N PRO A 338 -4.12 -2.58 -15.90
CA PRO A 338 -5.01 -3.02 -16.97
C PRO A 338 -5.62 -4.42 -16.79
N LEU A 339 -4.86 -5.36 -16.20
CA LEU A 339 -5.41 -6.68 -15.87
C LEU A 339 -6.53 -6.60 -14.85
N PHE A 340 -6.38 -5.76 -13.82
CA PHE A 340 -7.44 -5.51 -12.86
C PHE A 340 -8.71 -5.02 -13.55
N TYR A 341 -8.61 -4.00 -14.39
CA TYR A 341 -9.78 -3.49 -15.13
C TYR A 341 -10.42 -4.54 -16.04
N GLY A 342 -9.61 -5.44 -16.64
CA GLY A 342 -10.12 -6.57 -17.41
C GLY A 342 -10.91 -7.56 -16.54
N ILE A 343 -10.41 -7.86 -15.34
CA ILE A 343 -11.10 -8.73 -14.37
C ILE A 343 -12.39 -8.05 -13.88
N ASP A 344 -12.35 -6.77 -13.52
CA ASP A 344 -13.50 -6.02 -13.06
C ASP A 344 -14.61 -5.92 -14.14
N TYR A 345 -14.21 -5.72 -15.40
CA TYR A 345 -15.14 -5.77 -16.53
C TYR A 345 -15.87 -7.11 -16.62
N PHE A 346 -15.11 -8.22 -16.55
CA PHE A 346 -15.72 -9.55 -16.58
C PHE A 346 -16.53 -9.84 -15.32
N PHE A 347 -16.12 -9.32 -14.15
CA PHE A 347 -16.91 -9.43 -12.93
C PHE A 347 -18.27 -8.74 -13.07
N LYS A 348 -18.31 -7.53 -13.60
CA LYS A 348 -19.57 -6.80 -13.87
C LYS A 348 -20.48 -7.55 -14.84
N LEU A 349 -19.92 -8.34 -15.75
CA LEU A 349 -20.67 -9.13 -16.70
C LEU A 349 -21.14 -10.47 -16.12
N LEU A 350 -20.33 -11.15 -15.34
CA LEU A 350 -20.53 -12.54 -14.88
C LEU A 350 -21.03 -12.65 -13.44
N GLY A 351 -20.88 -11.57 -12.63
CA GLY A 351 -21.29 -11.53 -11.23
C GLY A 351 -20.45 -12.38 -10.28
N ASN A 352 -19.30 -12.92 -10.73
CA ASN A 352 -18.42 -13.77 -9.93
C ASN A 352 -16.96 -13.54 -10.29
N TYR A 353 -16.11 -13.17 -9.30
CA TYR A 353 -14.69 -12.89 -9.55
C TYR A 353 -13.90 -14.11 -10.03
N GLY A 354 -14.20 -15.32 -9.52
CA GLY A 354 -13.53 -16.53 -9.99
C GLY A 354 -13.80 -16.81 -11.47
N LEU A 355 -15.04 -16.60 -11.94
CA LEU A 355 -15.38 -16.68 -13.38
C LEU A 355 -14.70 -15.57 -14.17
N ALA A 356 -14.60 -14.37 -13.62
CA ALA A 356 -13.89 -13.25 -14.26
C ALA A 356 -12.41 -13.55 -14.46
N ILE A 357 -11.75 -14.15 -13.46
CA ILE A 357 -10.35 -14.61 -13.55
C ILE A 357 -10.17 -15.65 -14.65
N ILE A 358 -11.10 -16.61 -14.74
CA ILE A 358 -11.07 -17.62 -15.80
C ILE A 358 -11.26 -16.95 -17.17
N ALA A 359 -12.21 -16.04 -17.31
CA ALA A 359 -12.49 -15.34 -18.56
C ALA A 359 -11.29 -14.53 -19.05
N ILE A 360 -10.67 -13.72 -18.19
CA ILE A 360 -9.46 -12.96 -18.56
C ILE A 360 -8.29 -13.89 -18.90
N THR A 361 -8.15 -15.01 -18.20
CA THR A 361 -7.13 -16.02 -18.49
C THR A 361 -7.34 -16.61 -19.89
N ILE A 362 -8.57 -16.89 -20.29
CA ILE A 362 -8.89 -17.37 -21.65
C ILE A 362 -8.50 -16.29 -22.67
N CYS A 363 -8.86 -15.02 -22.45
CA CYS A 363 -8.49 -13.92 -23.33
C CYS A 363 -6.97 -13.80 -23.50
N ILE A 364 -6.22 -13.86 -22.41
CA ILE A 364 -4.74 -13.84 -22.42
C ILE A 364 -4.18 -15.03 -23.21
N ARG A 365 -4.72 -16.23 -22.98
CA ARG A 365 -4.31 -17.43 -23.72
C ARG A 365 -4.59 -17.33 -25.20
N LEU A 366 -5.73 -16.79 -25.59
CA LEU A 366 -6.07 -16.55 -27.01
C LEU A 366 -5.13 -15.51 -27.63
N ALA A 367 -4.81 -14.43 -26.93
CA ALA A 367 -3.86 -13.42 -27.41
C ALA A 367 -2.46 -14.00 -27.63
N PHE A 368 -2.00 -14.91 -26.76
CA PHE A 368 -0.70 -15.57 -26.90
C PHE A 368 -0.72 -16.87 -27.71
N PHE A 369 -1.87 -17.27 -28.22
CA PHE A 369 -2.00 -18.50 -29.00
C PHE A 369 -1.06 -18.58 -30.22
N PRO A 370 -0.86 -17.51 -31.02
CA PRO A 370 0.08 -17.56 -32.16
C PRO A 370 1.51 -17.84 -31.71
N LEU A 371 1.94 -17.23 -30.60
CA LEU A 371 3.27 -17.43 -30.03
C LEU A 371 3.44 -18.84 -29.49
N ALA A 372 2.45 -19.37 -28.79
CA ALA A 372 2.45 -20.72 -28.27
C ALA A 372 2.52 -21.74 -29.44
N ASN A 373 1.72 -21.55 -30.48
CA ASN A 373 1.71 -22.42 -31.67
C ASN A 373 3.07 -22.41 -32.38
N PHE A 374 3.70 -21.25 -32.54
CA PHE A 374 5.05 -21.14 -33.08
C PHE A 374 6.06 -21.96 -32.26
N SER A 375 6.03 -21.82 -30.94
CA SER A 375 6.89 -22.53 -30.01
C SER A 375 6.68 -24.07 -30.08
N PHE A 376 5.43 -24.54 -30.02
CA PHE A 376 5.12 -25.96 -30.12
C PHE A 376 5.58 -26.56 -31.42
N ARG A 377 5.43 -25.86 -32.56
CA ARG A 377 5.96 -26.30 -33.86
C ARG A 377 7.48 -26.40 -33.83
N SER A 378 8.17 -25.47 -33.21
CA SER A 378 9.63 -25.51 -33.09
C SER A 378 10.09 -26.66 -32.18
N MET A 379 9.41 -26.88 -31.05
CA MET A 379 9.70 -28.00 -30.16
C MET A 379 9.46 -29.36 -30.85
N ALA A 380 8.38 -29.49 -31.64
CA ALA A 380 8.11 -30.70 -32.39
C ALA A 380 9.23 -31.00 -33.40
N LYS A 381 9.75 -29.98 -34.11
CA LYS A 381 10.91 -30.12 -34.99
C LYS A 381 12.17 -30.52 -34.23
N MET A 382 12.43 -29.90 -33.06
CA MET A 382 13.56 -30.28 -32.20
C MET A 382 13.47 -31.73 -31.74
N LYS A 383 12.26 -32.19 -31.34
CA LYS A 383 12.03 -33.59 -30.95
C LYS A 383 12.31 -34.55 -32.10
N ALA A 384 11.98 -34.18 -33.35
CA ALA A 384 12.31 -34.98 -34.54
C ALA A 384 13.83 -35.07 -34.82
N LEU A 385 14.62 -34.06 -34.38
CA LEU A 385 16.08 -34.06 -34.51
C LEU A 385 16.80 -34.83 -33.39
N GLN A 386 16.08 -35.26 -32.37
CA GLN A 386 16.66 -35.93 -31.18
C GLN A 386 17.58 -37.13 -31.52
N PRO A 387 17.22 -38.04 -32.43
CA PRO A 387 18.10 -39.16 -32.77
C PRO A 387 19.44 -38.69 -33.39
N GLU A 388 19.44 -37.66 -34.26
CA GLU A 388 20.65 -37.11 -34.84
C GLU A 388 21.52 -36.38 -33.80
N MET A 389 20.87 -35.70 -32.85
CA MET A 389 21.55 -35.07 -31.71
C MET A 389 22.24 -36.10 -30.81
N VAL A 390 21.58 -37.24 -30.56
CA VAL A 390 22.19 -38.36 -29.80
C VAL A 390 23.40 -38.90 -30.55
N ARG A 391 23.27 -39.15 -31.86
CA ARG A 391 24.35 -39.59 -32.70
C ARG A 391 25.57 -38.65 -32.70
N LEU A 392 25.34 -37.34 -32.82
CA LEU A 392 26.42 -36.34 -32.73
C LEU A 392 27.08 -36.32 -31.34
N LYS A 393 26.34 -36.52 -30.28
CA LYS A 393 26.84 -36.63 -28.90
C LYS A 393 27.75 -37.87 -28.73
N GLU A 394 27.40 -38.99 -29.33
CA GLU A 394 28.19 -40.21 -29.31
C GLU A 394 29.45 -40.05 -30.13
N LEU A 395 29.34 -39.44 -31.33
CA LEU A 395 30.47 -39.27 -32.26
C LEU A 395 31.54 -38.31 -31.72
N HIS A 396 31.15 -37.27 -30.98
CA HIS A 396 32.04 -36.24 -30.48
C HIS A 396 32.10 -36.21 -28.93
N LYS A 397 32.08 -37.39 -28.31
CA LYS A 397 32.01 -37.54 -26.85
C LYS A 397 33.16 -36.86 -26.12
N ASP A 398 34.35 -36.86 -26.73
CA ASP A 398 35.59 -36.34 -26.16
C ASP A 398 35.93 -34.92 -26.64
N ASP A 399 35.24 -34.40 -27.66
CA ASP A 399 35.47 -33.05 -28.23
C ASP A 399 34.21 -32.18 -28.11
N LYS A 400 34.08 -31.50 -26.96
CA LYS A 400 32.95 -30.63 -26.67
C LYS A 400 32.81 -29.43 -27.60
N MET A 401 33.93 -28.91 -28.12
CA MET A 401 33.92 -27.76 -29.03
C MET A 401 33.34 -28.17 -30.37
N LYS A 402 33.79 -29.30 -30.89
CA LYS A 402 33.30 -29.85 -32.15
C LYS A 402 31.86 -30.29 -32.07
N LEU A 403 31.46 -30.90 -30.96
CA LEU A 403 30.05 -31.22 -30.66
C LEU A 403 29.16 -29.98 -30.75
N GLN A 404 29.58 -28.89 -30.13
CA GLN A 404 28.79 -27.65 -30.11
C GLN A 404 28.70 -27.04 -31.54
N GLN A 405 29.78 -27.07 -32.30
CA GLN A 405 29.79 -26.59 -33.69
C GLN A 405 28.85 -27.41 -34.57
N GLU A 406 28.91 -28.73 -34.51
CA GLU A 406 28.07 -29.64 -35.30
C GLU A 406 26.60 -29.54 -34.89
N MET A 407 26.29 -29.38 -33.58
CA MET A 407 24.94 -29.12 -33.10
C MET A 407 24.40 -27.82 -33.65
N MET A 408 25.17 -26.73 -33.63
CA MET A 408 24.75 -25.45 -34.20
C MET A 408 24.59 -25.52 -35.74
N ALA A 409 25.45 -26.28 -36.44
CA ALA A 409 25.32 -26.53 -37.87
C ALA A 409 24.02 -27.31 -38.18
N LEU A 410 23.69 -28.33 -37.38
CA LEU A 410 22.45 -29.10 -37.50
C LEU A 410 21.21 -28.17 -37.30
N TYR A 411 21.20 -27.34 -36.27
CA TYR A 411 20.09 -26.40 -36.04
C TYR A 411 19.93 -25.40 -37.20
N LYS A 412 21.02 -24.88 -37.73
CA LYS A 412 21.02 -23.99 -38.92
C LYS A 412 20.50 -24.70 -40.16
N LYS A 413 20.98 -25.93 -40.43
CA LYS A 413 20.55 -26.74 -41.57
C LYS A 413 19.06 -27.00 -41.55
N GLU A 414 18.54 -27.42 -40.41
CA GLU A 414 17.12 -27.76 -40.22
C GLU A 414 16.21 -26.55 -39.93
N LYS A 415 16.78 -25.34 -39.90
CA LYS A 415 16.08 -24.05 -39.61
C LYS A 415 15.27 -24.12 -38.31
N VAL A 416 15.87 -24.72 -37.28
CA VAL A 416 15.27 -24.83 -35.94
C VAL A 416 16.04 -23.93 -34.98
N ASN A 417 15.32 -23.09 -34.24
CA ASN A 417 15.89 -22.27 -33.20
C ASN A 417 15.61 -22.91 -31.82
N PRO A 418 16.65 -23.36 -31.08
CA PRO A 418 16.46 -23.98 -29.77
C PRO A 418 15.84 -23.03 -28.72
N MET A 419 16.03 -21.72 -28.88
CA MET A 419 15.46 -20.70 -27.98
C MET A 419 13.96 -20.51 -28.18
N SER A 420 13.38 -20.92 -29.31
CA SER A 420 11.95 -20.73 -29.57
C SER A 420 11.04 -21.52 -28.63
N GLY A 421 11.55 -22.63 -28.05
CA GLY A 421 10.82 -23.45 -27.09
C GLY A 421 10.57 -22.77 -25.75
N CYS A 422 11.49 -21.91 -25.30
CA CYS A 422 11.36 -21.19 -24.02
C CYS A 422 10.66 -19.82 -24.15
N LEU A 423 10.45 -19.32 -25.36
CA LEU A 423 9.87 -17.99 -25.58
C LEU A 423 8.48 -17.78 -24.94
N PRO A 424 7.53 -18.74 -24.98
CA PRO A 424 6.26 -18.59 -24.29
C PRO A 424 6.42 -18.44 -22.78
N ILE A 425 7.37 -19.15 -22.18
CA ILE A 425 7.63 -19.08 -20.74
C ILE A 425 8.13 -17.68 -20.36
N LEU A 426 9.06 -17.11 -21.12
CA LEU A 426 9.59 -15.78 -20.88
C LEU A 426 8.52 -14.68 -20.94
N VAL A 427 7.57 -14.80 -21.88
CA VAL A 427 6.45 -13.85 -21.99
C VAL A 427 5.38 -14.12 -20.91
N GLN A 428 5.19 -15.38 -20.53
CA GLN A 428 4.17 -15.79 -19.56
C GLN A 428 4.53 -15.38 -18.12
N ILE A 429 5.82 -15.37 -17.75
CA ILE A 429 6.26 -15.04 -16.37
C ILE A 429 5.78 -13.66 -15.93
N PRO A 430 5.98 -12.55 -16.67
CA PRO A 430 5.46 -11.24 -16.30
C PRO A 430 3.93 -11.22 -16.15
N VAL A 431 3.22 -11.94 -17.01
CA VAL A 431 1.74 -12.02 -16.94
C VAL A 431 1.28 -12.78 -15.70
N PHE A 432 1.96 -13.86 -15.33
CA PHE A 432 1.67 -14.56 -14.07
C PHE A 432 1.94 -13.69 -12.85
N PHE A 433 3.07 -13.01 -12.83
CA PHE A 433 3.39 -12.07 -11.74
C PHE A 433 2.36 -10.96 -11.62
N ALA A 434 1.97 -10.36 -12.74
CA ALA A 434 0.96 -9.30 -12.75
C ALA A 434 -0.41 -9.84 -12.28
N LEU A 435 -0.85 -11.00 -12.77
CA LEU A 435 -2.10 -11.61 -12.34
C LEU A 435 -2.07 -11.96 -10.85
N TYR A 436 -0.98 -12.58 -10.38
CA TYR A 436 -0.81 -12.90 -8.98
C TYR A 436 -0.84 -11.64 -8.10
N LYS A 437 -0.15 -10.56 -8.52
CA LYS A 437 -0.14 -9.28 -7.82
C LYS A 437 -1.56 -8.71 -7.73
N VAL A 438 -2.33 -8.67 -8.82
CA VAL A 438 -3.73 -8.21 -8.81
C VAL A 438 -4.56 -8.98 -7.79
N LEU A 439 -4.50 -10.32 -7.84
CA LEU A 439 -5.30 -11.17 -6.94
C LEU A 439 -4.92 -10.98 -5.47
N PHE A 440 -3.66 -10.64 -5.20
CA PHE A 440 -3.16 -10.52 -3.85
C PHE A 440 -3.42 -9.16 -3.21
N VAL A 441 -3.33 -8.05 -3.99
CA VAL A 441 -3.38 -6.69 -3.44
C VAL A 441 -4.76 -6.05 -3.49
N THR A 442 -5.68 -6.54 -4.34
CA THR A 442 -6.97 -5.89 -4.52
C THR A 442 -7.99 -6.35 -3.48
N ILE A 443 -8.62 -5.38 -2.81
CA ILE A 443 -9.62 -5.63 -1.78
C ILE A 443 -10.92 -6.19 -2.36
N GLU A 444 -11.18 -5.98 -3.64
CA GLU A 444 -12.39 -6.40 -4.34
C GLU A 444 -12.58 -7.92 -4.33
N MET A 445 -11.50 -8.67 -4.14
CA MET A 445 -11.55 -10.15 -4.07
C MET A 445 -11.67 -10.68 -2.64
N ARG A 446 -11.55 -9.78 -1.64
CA ARG A 446 -11.62 -10.16 -0.24
C ARG A 446 -13.02 -10.62 0.13
N GLN A 447 -13.11 -11.80 0.71
CA GLN A 447 -14.37 -12.46 1.12
C GLN A 447 -15.36 -12.68 -0.03
N MET A 448 -14.85 -12.73 -1.29
CA MET A 448 -15.67 -13.05 -2.45
C MET A 448 -15.62 -14.56 -2.74
N PRO A 449 -16.80 -15.21 -2.77
CA PRO A 449 -16.86 -16.66 -2.98
C PRO A 449 -16.67 -17.04 -4.45
N PHE A 450 -16.14 -18.24 -4.64
CA PHE A 450 -16.20 -18.97 -5.90
C PHE A 450 -17.19 -20.16 -5.75
N TYR A 451 -16.89 -21.28 -6.35
CA TYR A 451 -17.71 -22.49 -6.22
C TYR A 451 -17.09 -23.51 -5.25
N GLY A 452 -17.93 -24.34 -4.66
CA GLY A 452 -17.53 -25.41 -3.75
C GLY A 452 -17.04 -24.87 -2.41
N TRP A 453 -15.84 -25.26 -2.01
CA TRP A 453 -15.25 -24.88 -0.72
C TRP A 453 -14.48 -23.54 -0.75
N ILE A 454 -14.32 -22.92 -1.91
CA ILE A 454 -13.65 -21.63 -2.02
C ILE A 454 -14.64 -20.53 -1.69
N GLN A 455 -14.58 -20.02 -0.45
CA GLN A 455 -15.47 -18.98 0.05
C GLN A 455 -14.80 -17.60 0.05
N ASP A 456 -13.46 -17.55 -0.04
CA ASP A 456 -12.69 -16.31 -0.11
C ASP A 456 -11.56 -16.47 -1.12
N LEU A 457 -11.56 -15.65 -2.18
CA LEU A 457 -10.53 -15.64 -3.22
C LEU A 457 -9.23 -14.96 -2.80
N SER A 458 -9.25 -14.22 -1.69
CA SER A 458 -8.08 -13.53 -1.16
C SER A 458 -7.29 -14.37 -0.14
N GLU A 459 -7.87 -15.47 0.32
CA GLU A 459 -7.28 -16.35 1.33
C GLU A 459 -6.72 -17.64 0.70
N ARG A 460 -5.95 -18.36 1.49
CA ARG A 460 -5.40 -19.67 1.08
C ARG A 460 -6.50 -20.69 0.97
N ASP A 461 -6.28 -21.71 0.11
CA ASP A 461 -7.16 -22.89 0.02
C ASP A 461 -7.27 -23.55 1.41
N PRO A 462 -8.46 -23.62 2.04
CA PRO A 462 -8.64 -24.20 3.37
C PRO A 462 -8.47 -25.70 3.37
N THR A 463 -8.51 -26.37 2.21
CA THR A 463 -8.28 -27.82 2.10
C THR A 463 -6.80 -28.16 2.27
N SER A 464 -6.53 -29.30 2.88
CA SER A 464 -5.17 -29.85 2.96
C SER A 464 -5.22 -31.36 2.83
N VAL A 465 -4.21 -31.92 2.15
CA VAL A 465 -4.04 -33.38 2.08
C VAL A 465 -3.82 -33.97 3.47
N PHE A 466 -3.12 -33.23 4.33
CA PHE A 466 -2.74 -33.70 5.65
C PHE A 466 -3.91 -33.82 6.64
N ASN A 467 -5.00 -33.09 6.44
CA ASN A 467 -6.24 -33.28 7.20
C ASN A 467 -7.37 -33.98 6.38
N LEU A 468 -6.97 -34.69 5.31
CA LEU A 468 -7.87 -35.33 4.36
C LEU A 468 -8.94 -34.38 3.81
N PHE A 469 -8.48 -33.18 3.37
CA PHE A 469 -9.35 -32.15 2.81
C PHE A 469 -10.43 -31.64 3.78
N GLY A 470 -10.11 -31.56 5.08
CA GLY A 470 -11.03 -31.09 6.12
C GLY A 470 -11.87 -32.20 6.79
N LEU A 471 -11.66 -33.45 6.45
CA LEU A 471 -12.35 -34.56 7.12
C LEU A 471 -11.85 -34.83 8.55
N LEU A 472 -10.61 -34.46 8.84
CA LEU A 472 -10.03 -34.61 10.17
C LEU A 472 -10.04 -33.26 10.91
N PRO A 473 -10.57 -33.18 12.14
CA PRO A 473 -10.77 -31.94 12.88
C PRO A 473 -9.49 -31.51 13.63
N TYR A 474 -8.40 -31.26 12.89
CA TYR A 474 -7.21 -30.64 13.46
C TYR A 474 -6.61 -29.62 12.49
N ASP A 475 -6.01 -28.58 13.05
CA ASP A 475 -5.36 -27.52 12.29
C ASP A 475 -4.01 -27.97 11.75
N VAL A 476 -3.83 -27.83 10.46
CA VAL A 476 -2.58 -28.13 9.77
C VAL A 476 -1.64 -26.93 9.86
N PRO A 477 -0.39 -27.08 10.29
CA PRO A 477 0.59 -26.00 10.26
C PRO A 477 0.70 -25.37 8.87
N SER A 478 0.85 -24.05 8.79
CA SER A 478 0.79 -23.28 7.53
C SER A 478 1.75 -23.76 6.44
N PHE A 479 2.93 -24.28 6.82
CA PHE A 479 3.91 -24.82 5.88
C PHE A 479 3.53 -26.20 5.28
N LEU A 480 2.56 -26.91 5.87
CA LEU A 480 1.99 -28.17 5.37
C LEU A 480 0.63 -27.99 4.69
N MET A 481 0.10 -26.78 4.61
CA MET A 481 -1.16 -26.51 3.93
C MET A 481 -0.99 -26.58 2.40
N ILE A 482 -1.05 -27.80 1.86
CA ILE A 482 -1.07 -28.06 0.42
C ILE A 482 -2.49 -28.40 0.04
N GLY A 483 -3.20 -27.47 -0.58
CA GLY A 483 -4.60 -27.60 -0.97
C GLY A 483 -4.82 -28.49 -2.17
N ALA A 484 -6.09 -28.77 -2.48
CA ALA A 484 -6.48 -29.62 -3.60
C ALA A 484 -6.06 -29.04 -4.96
N TRP A 485 -6.19 -27.72 -5.16
CA TRP A 485 -5.86 -27.07 -6.42
C TRP A 485 -4.36 -27.07 -6.76
N PRO A 486 -3.43 -26.76 -5.85
CA PRO A 486 -2.00 -26.93 -6.08
C PRO A 486 -1.61 -28.35 -6.51
N ILE A 487 -2.25 -29.37 -5.91
CA ILE A 487 -2.00 -30.77 -6.29
C ILE A 487 -2.52 -31.06 -7.69
N ALA A 488 -3.77 -30.67 -7.99
CA ALA A 488 -4.34 -30.82 -9.32
C ALA A 488 -3.48 -30.13 -10.39
N MET A 489 -2.94 -28.94 -10.09
CA MET A 489 -2.01 -28.24 -10.95
C MET A 489 -0.72 -29.04 -11.16
N GLY A 490 -0.10 -29.55 -10.10
CA GLY A 490 1.12 -30.37 -10.17
C GLY A 490 0.91 -31.64 -11.00
N VAL A 491 -0.20 -32.36 -10.80
CA VAL A 491 -0.58 -33.54 -11.60
C VAL A 491 -0.78 -33.18 -13.07
N SER A 492 -1.48 -32.08 -13.34
CA SER A 492 -1.69 -31.60 -14.72
C SER A 492 -0.37 -31.26 -15.43
N MET A 493 0.55 -30.59 -14.73
CA MET A 493 1.89 -30.26 -15.25
C MET A 493 2.72 -31.52 -15.49
N PHE A 494 2.57 -32.56 -14.65
CA PHE A 494 3.28 -33.81 -14.82
C PHE A 494 2.78 -34.63 -16.03
N ILE A 495 1.46 -34.59 -16.30
CA ILE A 495 0.85 -35.27 -17.45
C ILE A 495 1.18 -34.57 -18.76
N GLN A 496 1.35 -33.27 -18.77
CA GLN A 496 1.70 -32.45 -19.94
C GLN A 496 3.17 -32.66 -20.39
#